data_e7482852797952ef8da570c8daba234f
#
_entry.id   e7482852797952ef8da570c8daba234f
#
_cell.length_a   1.000
_cell.length_b   1.000
_cell.length_c   1.000
_cell.angle_alpha   90.00
_cell.angle_beta   90.00
_cell.angle_gamma   90.00
#
_symmetry.space_group_name_H-M   'P 1'
#
loop_
_entity.id
_entity.type
_entity.pdbx_description
1 polymer ?
#
loop_
_entity_poly.entity_id
_entity_poly.type
_entity_poly.pdbx_seq_one_letter_code
_entity_poly.pdbx_strand_id
1 'polypeptide(L)'
;VIDPVEGGQLRGVSKLAPAIVKLFLLDQYDDAELDRKKVAAMYAMFVTSPAPENPLAPAKDDDVPDGVEISPGQIVRLDPGEDVTVGQPADSGATYEPFQYRTLLQISAALGIPYPYLANDMVKGNFSNSHLALIEFRRRVSAWQHSVMVWQLCRPVYARWMDAAV
;
A
#
# COMPACT_ATOMS: atom_id res chain seq x y z
N VAL A 1 8.11 28.74 -13.58
CA VAL A 1 7.45 27.81 -14.50
C VAL A 1 6.19 27.32 -13.81
N ILE A 2 5.03 27.55 -14.40
CA ILE A 2 3.71 27.19 -13.84
C ILE A 2 2.96 26.42 -14.93
N ASP A 3 2.41 25.26 -14.56
CA ASP A 3 1.45 24.50 -15.38
C ASP A 3 0.07 24.78 -14.75
N PRO A 4 -0.68 25.77 -15.25
CA PRO A 4 -1.92 26.19 -14.64
C PRO A 4 -3.01 25.15 -14.87
N VAL A 5 -3.69 24.76 -13.79
CA VAL A 5 -4.88 23.88 -13.84
C VAL A 5 -6.14 24.74 -13.92
N GLU A 6 -6.11 25.92 -13.31
CA GLU A 6 -7.24 26.86 -13.26
C GLU A 6 -6.83 28.27 -13.71
N GLY A 7 -7.79 29.03 -14.22
CA GLY A 7 -7.60 30.44 -14.57
C GLY A 7 -7.27 31.28 -13.33
N GLY A 8 -6.24 32.13 -13.42
CA GLY A 8 -5.81 33.01 -12.32
C GLY A 8 -4.89 32.35 -11.28
N GLN A 9 -4.46 31.14 -11.50
CA GLN A 9 -3.54 30.44 -10.61
C GLN A 9 -2.15 31.10 -10.60
N LEU A 10 -1.71 31.55 -9.40
CA LEU A 10 -0.40 32.20 -9.20
C LEU A 10 0.69 31.22 -8.76
N ARG A 11 0.30 30.06 -8.20
CA ARG A 11 1.23 29.04 -7.73
C ARG A 11 0.96 27.71 -8.42
N GLY A 12 2.01 27.00 -8.76
CA GLY A 12 1.90 25.63 -9.29
C GLY A 12 1.33 24.67 -8.25
N VAL A 13 0.46 23.77 -8.68
CA VAL A 13 0.02 22.62 -7.88
C VAL A 13 0.84 21.41 -8.29
N SER A 14 1.27 20.62 -7.31
CA SER A 14 2.03 19.39 -7.59
C SER A 14 1.16 18.41 -8.37
N LYS A 15 1.73 17.79 -9.39
CA LYS A 15 1.07 16.69 -10.11
C LYS A 15 0.80 15.47 -9.25
N LEU A 16 1.46 15.36 -8.09
CA LEU A 16 1.19 14.35 -7.07
C LEU A 16 -0.05 14.66 -6.22
N ALA A 17 -0.52 15.91 -6.19
CA ALA A 17 -1.63 16.31 -5.31
C ALA A 17 -2.87 15.40 -5.39
N PRO A 18 -3.37 14.99 -6.57
CA PRO A 18 -4.53 14.11 -6.65
C PRO A 18 -4.24 12.66 -6.22
N ALA A 19 -2.97 12.25 -6.20
CA ALA A 19 -2.57 10.89 -5.87
C ALA A 19 -2.09 10.72 -4.42
N ILE A 20 -1.64 11.80 -3.75
CA ILE A 20 -0.93 11.73 -2.47
C ILE A 20 -1.76 11.07 -1.35
N VAL A 21 -3.05 11.37 -1.28
CA VAL A 21 -3.95 10.78 -0.29
C VAL A 21 -4.12 9.28 -0.53
N LYS A 22 -4.23 8.89 -1.79
CA LYS A 22 -4.36 7.46 -2.17
C LYS A 22 -3.09 6.68 -1.91
N LEU A 23 -1.92 7.27 -2.15
CA LEU A 23 -0.62 6.67 -1.82
C LEU A 23 -0.49 6.44 -0.32
N PHE A 24 -0.84 7.44 0.49
CA PHE A 24 -0.80 7.32 1.94
C PHE A 24 -1.75 6.25 2.48
N LEU A 25 -2.98 6.19 1.98
CA LEU A 25 -3.94 5.16 2.38
C LEU A 25 -3.53 3.75 1.93
N LEU A 26 -2.85 3.63 0.78
CA LEU A 26 -2.34 2.36 0.31
C LEU A 26 -1.22 1.85 1.21
N ASP A 27 -0.29 2.72 1.58
CA ASP A 27 0.81 2.43 2.51
C ASP A 27 0.29 1.94 3.86
N GLN A 28 -0.68 2.66 4.46
CA GLN A 28 -1.34 2.23 5.69
C GLN A 28 -2.07 0.87 5.57
N TYR A 29 -2.67 0.63 4.42
CA TYR A 29 -3.34 -0.65 4.18
C TYR A 29 -2.35 -1.80 4.07
N ASP A 30 -1.23 -1.58 3.38
CA ASP A 30 -0.16 -2.57 3.23
C ASP A 30 0.48 -2.90 4.59
N ASP A 31 0.70 -1.91 5.45
CA ASP A 31 1.18 -2.10 6.82
C ASP A 31 0.18 -2.92 7.66
N ALA A 32 -1.10 -2.58 7.62
CA ALA A 32 -2.15 -3.30 8.33
C ALA A 32 -2.27 -4.76 7.87
N GLU A 33 -2.14 -5.01 6.56
CA GLU A 33 -2.16 -6.36 6.00
C GLU A 33 -0.93 -7.17 6.40
N LEU A 34 0.23 -6.53 6.45
CA LEU A 34 1.47 -7.15 6.93
C LEU A 34 1.35 -7.55 8.41
N ASP A 35 0.82 -6.65 9.25
CA ASP A 35 0.60 -6.93 10.67
C ASP A 35 -0.43 -8.04 10.88
N ARG A 36 -1.51 -8.03 10.10
CA ARG A 36 -2.48 -9.14 10.10
C ARG A 36 -1.82 -10.47 9.77
N LYS A 37 -0.94 -10.53 8.77
CA LYS A 37 -0.20 -11.74 8.40
C LYS A 37 0.79 -12.17 9.47
N LYS A 38 1.45 -11.22 10.14
CA LYS A 38 2.32 -11.53 11.29
C LYS A 38 1.52 -12.17 12.42
N VAL A 39 0.38 -11.57 12.79
CA VAL A 39 -0.52 -12.14 13.82
C VAL A 39 -1.05 -13.50 13.40
N ALA A 40 -1.42 -13.66 12.12
CA ALA A 40 -1.87 -14.94 11.58
C ALA A 40 -0.79 -16.03 11.62
N ALA A 41 0.47 -15.65 11.51
CA ALA A 41 1.60 -16.59 11.64
C ALA A 41 1.88 -16.97 13.11
N MET A 42 1.40 -16.19 14.06
CA MET A 42 1.42 -16.53 15.49
C MET A 42 0.16 -17.35 15.78
N TYR A 43 0.28 -18.68 15.75
CA TYR A 43 -0.84 -19.54 16.11
C TYR A 43 -1.26 -19.30 17.55
N ALA A 44 -2.44 -18.72 17.76
CA ALA A 44 -3.05 -18.62 19.09
C ALA A 44 -3.84 -19.91 19.37
N MET A 45 -3.43 -20.65 20.36
CA MET A 45 -4.18 -21.77 20.90
C MET A 45 -4.95 -21.31 22.13
N PHE A 46 -6.25 -21.56 22.15
CA PHE A 46 -7.09 -21.34 23.33
C PHE A 46 -7.41 -22.68 23.96
N VAL A 47 -6.99 -22.86 25.20
CA VAL A 47 -7.35 -24.04 26.01
C VAL A 47 -8.63 -23.69 26.75
N THR A 48 -9.71 -24.43 26.48
CA THR A 48 -10.99 -24.29 27.17
C THR A 48 -11.20 -25.49 28.09
N SER A 49 -11.35 -25.25 29.37
CA SER A 49 -11.74 -26.30 30.36
C SER A 49 -13.25 -26.21 30.61
N PRO A 50 -14.03 -27.25 30.32
CA PRO A 50 -15.48 -27.26 30.54
C PRO A 50 -15.87 -27.46 32.02
N ALA A 51 -14.93 -27.83 32.90
CA ALA A 51 -15.18 -27.98 34.30
C ALA A 51 -14.55 -26.83 35.10
N PRO A 52 -15.34 -25.89 35.65
CA PRO A 52 -14.80 -25.03 36.68
C PRO A 52 -14.38 -25.90 37.83
N GLU A 53 -13.09 -25.99 38.10
CA GLU A 53 -12.62 -26.60 39.37
C GLU A 53 -13.42 -25.99 40.49
N ASN A 54 -13.91 -26.88 41.37
CA ASN A 54 -14.65 -26.68 42.61
C ASN A 54 -14.72 -25.19 43.04
N PRO A 55 -15.88 -24.50 42.93
CA PRO A 55 -16.02 -23.08 43.27
C PRO A 55 -15.74 -22.76 44.74
N LEU A 56 -15.47 -23.80 45.56
CA LEU A 56 -15.11 -23.70 46.99
C LEU A 56 -13.61 -23.92 47.25
N ALA A 57 -12.81 -24.22 46.24
CA ALA A 57 -11.38 -24.26 46.42
C ALA A 57 -10.82 -22.83 46.42
N PRO A 58 -10.00 -22.42 47.42
CA PRO A 58 -9.32 -21.15 47.37
C PRO A 58 -8.45 -21.12 46.12
N ALA A 59 -8.60 -20.08 45.31
CA ALA A 59 -7.73 -19.83 44.17
C ALA A 59 -6.27 -19.92 44.68
N LYS A 60 -5.50 -20.82 44.14
CA LYS A 60 -4.05 -20.82 44.34
C LYS A 60 -3.51 -19.69 43.50
N ASP A 61 -3.28 -18.55 44.10
CA ASP A 61 -2.73 -17.35 43.48
C ASP A 61 -1.30 -17.50 42.96
N ASP A 62 -0.65 -18.65 43.26
CA ASP A 62 0.78 -18.83 42.97
C ASP A 62 1.11 -19.67 41.72
N ASP A 63 0.13 -20.19 40.98
CA ASP A 63 0.36 -21.12 39.87
C ASP A 63 -0.27 -20.66 38.54
N VAL A 64 -0.63 -19.40 38.40
CA VAL A 64 -0.91 -18.87 37.05
C VAL A 64 0.43 -18.51 36.41
N PRO A 65 0.96 -19.30 35.47
CA PRO A 65 2.17 -18.91 34.77
C PRO A 65 1.88 -17.60 34.05
N ASP A 66 2.65 -16.58 34.41
CA ASP A 66 2.60 -15.25 33.84
C ASP A 66 2.98 -15.35 32.34
N GLY A 67 1.97 -15.67 31.51
CA GLY A 67 2.12 -15.84 30.08
C GLY A 67 2.80 -17.15 29.65
N VAL A 68 2.07 -18.02 29.02
CA VAL A 68 2.66 -19.13 28.26
C VAL A 68 3.33 -18.58 27.03
N GLU A 69 4.66 -18.56 27.00
CA GLU A 69 5.42 -18.20 25.81
C GLU A 69 5.21 -19.29 24.74
N ILE A 70 4.41 -18.97 23.72
CA ILE A 70 4.08 -19.91 22.64
C ILE A 70 5.20 -19.89 21.61
N SER A 71 5.98 -20.97 21.56
CA SER A 71 7.01 -21.17 20.53
C SER A 71 6.47 -22.00 19.37
N PRO A 72 6.86 -21.70 18.12
CA PRO A 72 6.46 -22.49 16.97
C PRO A 72 6.87 -23.97 17.13
N GLY A 73 5.90 -24.90 17.00
CA GLY A 73 6.15 -26.33 17.13
C GLY A 73 6.09 -26.87 18.56
N GLN A 74 5.71 -26.07 19.53
CA GLN A 74 5.54 -26.50 20.92
C GLN A 74 4.33 -27.44 21.05
N ILE A 75 4.52 -28.58 21.69
CA ILE A 75 3.46 -29.53 22.01
C ILE A 75 3.04 -29.24 23.46
N VAL A 76 1.85 -28.71 23.66
CA VAL A 76 1.25 -28.49 24.96
C VAL A 76 0.48 -29.76 25.34
N ARG A 77 0.75 -30.33 26.54
CA ARG A 77 -0.06 -31.41 27.10
C ARG A 77 -1.28 -30.80 27.77
N LEU A 78 -2.43 -31.36 27.47
CA LEU A 78 -3.71 -30.97 28.02
C LEU A 78 -4.10 -31.90 29.15
N ASP A 79 -4.78 -31.37 30.12
CA ASP A 79 -5.38 -32.18 31.23
C ASP A 79 -6.67 -32.87 30.73
N PRO A 80 -7.08 -33.96 31.37
CA PRO A 80 -8.30 -34.66 31.01
C PRO A 80 -9.53 -33.77 31.12
N GLY A 81 -10.18 -33.50 29.99
CA GLY A 81 -11.35 -32.61 29.86
C GLY A 81 -11.08 -31.24 29.23
N GLU A 82 -9.84 -30.93 28.93
CA GLU A 82 -9.49 -29.72 28.21
C GLU A 82 -9.58 -29.94 26.68
N ASP A 83 -10.09 -28.95 25.99
CA ASP A 83 -10.15 -28.92 24.53
C ASP A 83 -9.37 -27.73 23.98
N VAL A 84 -8.72 -27.91 22.84
CA VAL A 84 -7.93 -26.87 22.20
C VAL A 84 -8.65 -26.35 20.97
N THR A 85 -9.00 -25.10 21.03
CA THR A 85 -9.49 -24.41 19.85
C THR A 85 -8.35 -23.61 19.22
N VAL A 86 -7.89 -24.04 18.05
CA VAL A 86 -6.92 -23.27 17.26
C VAL A 86 -7.66 -22.12 16.61
N GLY A 87 -7.41 -20.90 17.06
CA GLY A 87 -7.91 -19.69 16.41
C GLY A 87 -7.26 -19.56 15.04
N GLN A 88 -7.99 -19.92 13.98
CA GLN A 88 -7.55 -19.59 12.64
C GLN A 88 -7.86 -18.11 12.36
N PRO A 89 -6.85 -17.24 12.22
CA PRO A 89 -7.10 -15.87 11.78
C PRO A 89 -7.75 -15.91 10.40
N ALA A 90 -8.83 -15.17 10.23
CA ALA A 90 -9.50 -15.08 8.94
C ALA A 90 -8.51 -14.56 7.88
N ASP A 91 -8.13 -15.42 6.95
CA ASP A 91 -7.31 -15.01 5.82
C ASP A 91 -8.19 -14.22 4.84
N SER A 92 -7.83 -12.97 4.57
CA SER A 92 -8.46 -12.16 3.52
C SER A 92 -7.99 -12.55 2.11
N GLY A 93 -7.20 -13.59 2.02
CA GLY A 93 -6.48 -14.25 0.93
C GLY A 93 -6.70 -13.77 -0.49
N ALA A 94 -7.93 -13.67 -0.94
CA ALA A 94 -8.24 -13.35 -2.34
C ALA A 94 -8.53 -11.86 -2.60
N THR A 95 -8.63 -11.01 -1.59
CA THR A 95 -9.08 -9.61 -1.74
C THR A 95 -7.94 -8.59 -1.77
N TYR A 96 -6.77 -8.93 -1.24
CA TYR A 96 -5.63 -8.01 -1.14
C TYR A 96 -5.09 -7.61 -2.52
N GLU A 97 -4.74 -8.55 -3.38
CA GLU A 97 -4.18 -8.27 -4.71
C GLU A 97 -5.15 -7.46 -5.60
N PRO A 98 -6.44 -7.82 -5.72
CA PRO A 98 -7.39 -7.03 -6.51
C PRO A 98 -7.57 -5.60 -5.98
N PHE A 99 -7.56 -5.41 -4.66
CA PHE A 99 -7.67 -4.09 -4.06
C PHE A 99 -6.44 -3.23 -4.36
N GLN A 100 -5.25 -3.76 -4.12
CA GLN A 100 -3.98 -3.09 -4.41
C GLN A 100 -3.88 -2.72 -5.90
N TYR A 101 -4.21 -3.66 -6.79
CA TYR A 101 -4.23 -3.42 -8.22
C TYR A 101 -5.18 -2.28 -8.62
N ARG A 102 -6.40 -2.27 -8.09
CA ARG A 102 -7.38 -1.20 -8.35
C ARG A 102 -6.91 0.16 -7.85
N THR A 103 -6.31 0.19 -6.67
CA THR A 103 -5.78 1.43 -6.08
C THR A 103 -4.60 1.96 -6.90
N LEU A 104 -3.69 1.10 -7.34
CA LEU A 104 -2.57 1.48 -8.21
C LEU A 104 -3.05 1.98 -9.59
N LEU A 105 -4.13 1.40 -10.14
CA LEU A 105 -4.77 1.92 -11.36
C LEU A 105 -5.32 3.34 -11.17
N GLN A 106 -5.94 3.63 -10.02
CA GLN A 106 -6.43 4.98 -9.70
C GLN A 106 -5.28 5.98 -9.58
N ILE A 107 -4.19 5.59 -8.91
CA ILE A 107 -2.98 6.41 -8.78
C ILE A 107 -2.35 6.64 -10.16
N SER A 108 -2.23 5.62 -10.98
CA SER A 108 -1.75 5.68 -12.35
C SER A 108 -2.56 6.67 -13.19
N ALA A 109 -3.87 6.60 -13.13
CA ALA A 109 -4.77 7.52 -13.82
C ALA A 109 -4.61 8.96 -13.31
N ALA A 110 -4.49 9.17 -11.99
CA ALA A 110 -4.31 10.49 -11.38
C ALA A 110 -2.98 11.14 -11.80
N LEU A 111 -1.91 10.35 -11.89
CA LEU A 111 -0.59 10.82 -12.33
C LEU A 111 -0.46 10.93 -13.85
N GLY A 112 -1.36 10.27 -14.57
CA GLY A 112 -1.28 10.16 -16.03
C GLY A 112 -0.11 9.31 -16.53
N ILE A 113 0.36 8.38 -15.70
CA ILE A 113 1.41 7.42 -16.01
C ILE A 113 0.75 6.05 -16.24
N PRO A 114 0.99 5.36 -17.37
CA PRO A 114 0.40 4.03 -17.58
C PRO A 114 0.80 3.04 -16.48
N TYR A 115 -0.14 2.22 -16.02
CA TYR A 115 0.06 1.26 -14.94
C TYR A 115 1.32 0.39 -15.08
N PRO A 116 1.65 -0.20 -16.26
CA PRO A 116 2.84 -1.02 -16.40
C PRO A 116 4.15 -0.29 -16.06
N TYR A 117 4.18 1.03 -16.28
CA TYR A 117 5.36 1.85 -15.96
C TYR A 117 5.37 2.33 -14.52
N LEU A 118 4.21 2.45 -13.89
CA LEU A 118 4.11 2.82 -12.48
C LEU A 118 4.47 1.65 -11.57
N ALA A 119 3.90 0.48 -11.84
CA ALA A 119 4.06 -0.72 -11.03
C ALA A 119 5.18 -1.66 -11.52
N ASN A 120 5.78 -1.37 -12.68
CA ASN A 120 6.73 -2.24 -13.38
C ASN A 120 6.17 -3.68 -13.60
N ASP A 121 4.85 -3.77 -13.75
CA ASP A 121 4.13 -5.04 -13.95
C ASP A 121 3.75 -5.18 -15.42
N MET A 122 4.43 -6.07 -16.12
CA MET A 122 4.19 -6.39 -17.53
C MET A 122 3.29 -7.62 -17.73
N VAL A 123 2.96 -8.33 -16.64
CA VAL A 123 2.23 -9.62 -16.72
C VAL A 123 0.79 -9.42 -17.14
N LYS A 124 0.14 -8.36 -16.67
CA LYS A 124 -1.28 -8.06 -16.96
C LYS A 124 -1.48 -7.29 -18.27
N GLY A 125 -0.41 -6.97 -18.99
CA GLY A 125 -0.43 -6.20 -20.23
C GLY A 125 -0.28 -7.07 -21.48
N ASN A 126 -1.05 -6.73 -22.54
CA ASN A 126 -0.77 -7.23 -23.88
C ASN A 126 0.21 -6.24 -24.56
N PHE A 127 1.14 -6.74 -25.38
CA PHE A 127 2.12 -5.93 -26.09
C PHE A 127 1.49 -4.75 -26.84
N SER A 128 0.40 -5.00 -27.58
CA SER A 128 -0.31 -3.96 -28.34
C SER A 128 -0.86 -2.85 -27.43
N ASN A 129 -1.48 -3.21 -26.31
CA ASN A 129 -2.04 -2.24 -25.37
C ASN A 129 -0.95 -1.45 -24.65
N SER A 130 0.14 -2.12 -24.26
CA SER A 130 1.29 -1.47 -23.63
C SER A 130 1.99 -0.51 -24.57
N HIS A 131 2.13 -0.87 -25.85
CA HIS A 131 2.71 -0.01 -26.87
C HIS A 131 1.84 1.23 -27.16
N LEU A 132 0.52 1.05 -27.26
CA LEU A 132 -0.42 2.17 -27.42
C LEU A 132 -0.37 3.12 -26.22
N ALA A 133 -0.38 2.59 -25.00
CA ALA A 133 -0.25 3.38 -23.79
C ALA A 133 1.06 4.17 -23.73
N LEU A 134 2.16 3.58 -24.20
CA LEU A 134 3.46 4.23 -24.28
C LEU A 134 3.45 5.40 -25.30
N ILE A 135 2.83 5.23 -26.47
CA ILE A 135 2.71 6.27 -27.47
C ILE A 135 1.94 7.46 -26.91
N GLU A 136 0.80 7.22 -26.29
CA GLU A 136 -0.02 8.27 -25.68
C GLU A 136 0.71 8.96 -24.51
N PHE A 137 1.42 8.21 -23.69
CA PHE A 137 2.24 8.77 -22.62
C PHE A 137 3.35 9.68 -23.18
N ARG A 138 4.11 9.22 -24.18
CA ARG A 138 5.16 10.01 -24.83
C ARG A 138 4.60 11.29 -25.47
N ARG A 139 3.45 11.20 -26.12
CA ARG A 139 2.77 12.35 -26.72
C ARG A 139 2.41 13.41 -25.67
N ARG A 140 1.89 12.98 -24.53
CA ARG A 140 1.57 13.87 -23.40
C ARG A 140 2.83 14.51 -22.81
N VAL A 141 3.87 13.72 -22.56
CA VAL A 141 5.15 14.23 -22.05
C VAL A 141 5.77 15.23 -23.01
N SER A 142 5.78 14.94 -24.31
CA SER A 142 6.31 15.83 -25.35
C SER A 142 5.53 17.15 -25.43
N ALA A 143 4.20 17.10 -25.36
CA ALA A 143 3.36 18.30 -25.30
C ALA A 143 3.68 19.14 -24.05
N TRP A 144 3.83 18.53 -22.90
CA TRP A 144 4.19 19.20 -21.65
C TRP A 144 5.61 19.80 -21.70
N GLN A 145 6.58 19.06 -22.21
CA GLN A 145 7.95 19.56 -22.41
C GLN A 145 7.96 20.80 -23.29
N HIS A 146 7.20 20.78 -24.39
CA HIS A 146 7.16 21.91 -25.30
C HIS A 146 6.45 23.12 -24.70
N SER A 147 5.28 22.94 -24.11
CA SER A 147 4.45 24.05 -23.59
C SER A 147 5.00 24.66 -22.31
N VAL A 148 5.58 23.85 -21.42
CA VAL A 148 6.05 24.31 -20.10
C VAL A 148 7.55 24.55 -20.11
N MET A 149 8.34 23.54 -20.45
CA MET A 149 9.80 23.64 -20.31
C MET A 149 10.40 24.54 -21.40
N VAL A 150 10.11 24.27 -22.66
CA VAL A 150 10.69 25.05 -23.76
C VAL A 150 10.16 26.47 -23.75
N TRP A 151 8.84 26.65 -23.66
CA TRP A 151 8.23 27.96 -23.79
C TRP A 151 8.41 28.85 -22.55
N GLN A 152 8.24 28.33 -21.36
CA GLN A 152 8.28 29.12 -20.13
C GLN A 152 9.68 29.22 -19.49
N LEU A 153 10.54 28.25 -19.70
CA LEU A 153 11.88 28.25 -19.10
C LEU A 153 12.99 28.50 -20.12
N CYS A 154 13.11 27.63 -21.12
CA CYS A 154 14.27 27.70 -22.03
C CYS A 154 14.28 28.98 -22.84
N ARG A 155 13.15 29.40 -23.38
CA ARG A 155 13.05 30.57 -24.25
C ARG A 155 13.38 31.89 -23.54
N PRO A 156 12.83 32.22 -22.35
CA PRO A 156 13.22 33.42 -21.60
C PRO A 156 14.67 33.44 -21.18
N VAL A 157 15.20 32.29 -20.77
CA VAL A 157 16.62 32.16 -20.38
C VAL A 157 17.52 32.43 -21.59
N TYR A 158 17.23 31.82 -22.74
CA TYR A 158 17.98 32.03 -23.96
C TYR A 158 17.92 33.49 -24.45
N ALA A 159 16.75 34.12 -24.40
CA ALA A 159 16.59 35.50 -24.75
C ALA A 159 17.47 36.42 -23.90
N ARG A 160 17.45 36.26 -22.58
CA ARG A 160 18.29 37.03 -21.65
C ARG A 160 19.78 36.76 -21.85
N TRP A 161 20.15 35.53 -22.16
CA TRP A 161 21.54 35.21 -22.48
C TRP A 161 21.99 35.89 -23.74
N MET A 162 21.18 35.90 -24.78
CA MET A 162 21.48 36.63 -26.02
C MET A 162 21.63 38.14 -25.82
N ASP A 163 20.74 38.75 -25.00
CA ASP A 163 20.81 40.17 -24.65
C ASP A 163 22.10 40.52 -23.89
N ALA A 164 22.62 39.57 -23.09
CA ALA A 164 23.87 39.79 -22.34
C ALA A 164 25.13 39.47 -23.13
N ALA A 165 25.03 38.77 -24.28
CA ALA A 165 26.14 38.36 -25.10
C ALA A 165 26.45 39.37 -26.25
N VAL A 166 25.55 40.31 -26.47
CA VAL A 166 25.69 41.44 -27.41
C VAL A 166 26.07 42.70 -26.68
#